data_64a2f57764a3ae48cf12a885aa358802
#
_entry.id   64a2f57764a3ae48cf12a885aa358802
#
_cell.length_a   1.000
_cell.length_b   1.000
_cell.length_c   1.000
_cell.angle_alpha   90.00
_cell.angle_beta   90.00
_cell.angle_gamma   90.00
#
_symmetry.space_group_name_H-M   'P 1'
#
loop_
_entity.id
_entity.type
_entity.pdbx_description
1 polymer ?
#
loop_
_entity_poly.entity_id
_entity_poly.type
_entity_poly.pdbx_seq_one_letter_code
_entity_poly.pdbx_strand_id
1 'polypeptide(L)'
;MSTGIRNYLPSDLEAIQRIHEANGIDYQLPNLGGFPVHKVLEVDGEVRASYGLQHTLEAHLWLDPSSWTDAAGKWATIKVLDKEANDTAANLGFESTFCCVPPGYERFGRRLKDLSFTKIRPDWAVYTKRIGARNENQ
;
A
#
# COMPACT_ATOMS: atom_id res chain seq x y z
N MET A 1 23.83 12.04 27.04
CA MET A 1 23.35 11.42 25.81
C MET A 1 22.09 12.11 25.37
N SER A 2 22.07 12.63 24.14
CA SER A 2 20.92 13.34 23.58
C SER A 2 20.08 12.36 22.77
N THR A 3 18.80 12.24 23.11
CA THR A 3 17.86 11.34 22.44
C THR A 3 16.55 12.10 22.19
N GLY A 4 16.07 12.05 20.96
CA GLY A 4 14.80 12.69 20.62
C GLY A 4 14.10 12.08 19.43
N ILE A 5 12.78 12.25 19.40
CA ILE A 5 11.95 11.88 18.27
C ILE A 5 11.58 13.14 17.52
N ARG A 6 11.76 13.12 16.22
CA ARG A 6 11.41 14.24 15.33
C ARG A 6 10.86 13.74 14.00
N ASN A 7 10.36 14.65 13.21
CA ASN A 7 9.93 14.33 11.85
C ASN A 7 11.11 13.97 10.95
N TYR A 8 10.85 13.09 10.00
CA TYR A 8 11.78 12.77 8.92
C TYR A 8 12.13 14.01 8.10
N LEU A 9 13.40 14.10 7.72
CA LEU A 9 13.92 15.09 6.77
C LEU A 9 14.57 14.35 5.60
N PRO A 10 14.58 14.94 4.37
CA PRO A 10 15.24 14.29 3.21
C PRO A 10 16.70 13.91 3.48
N SER A 11 17.40 14.64 4.33
CA SER A 11 18.78 14.32 4.73
C SER A 11 18.90 13.03 5.54
N ASP A 12 17.80 12.46 6.03
CA ASP A 12 17.80 11.19 6.77
C ASP A 12 17.80 9.96 5.86
N LEU A 13 17.55 10.13 4.57
CA LEU A 13 17.38 9.03 3.63
C LEU A 13 18.57 8.07 3.63
N GLU A 14 19.78 8.58 3.59
CA GLU A 14 20.99 7.74 3.56
C GLU A 14 21.11 6.86 4.79
N ALA A 15 20.83 7.41 5.97
CA ALA A 15 20.85 6.65 7.22
C ALA A 15 19.78 5.57 7.23
N ILE A 16 18.58 5.88 6.75
CA ILE A 16 17.47 4.92 6.70
C ILE A 16 17.76 3.81 5.69
N GLN A 17 18.32 4.13 4.54
CA GLN A 17 18.75 3.12 3.55
C GLN A 17 19.77 2.16 4.15
N ARG A 18 20.75 2.68 4.88
CA ARG A 18 21.76 1.85 5.57
C ARG A 18 21.11 0.92 6.59
N ILE A 19 20.17 1.43 7.38
CA ILE A 19 19.43 0.63 8.37
C ILE A 19 18.59 -0.45 7.68
N HIS A 20 17.91 -0.08 6.61
CA HIS A 20 17.09 -1.01 5.81
C HIS A 20 17.94 -2.17 5.28
N GLU A 21 19.08 -1.85 4.67
CA GLU A 21 20.01 -2.86 4.16
C GLU A 21 20.57 -3.75 5.27
N ALA A 22 20.89 -3.18 6.43
CA ALA A 22 21.41 -3.92 7.57
C ALA A 22 20.40 -4.93 8.14
N ASN A 23 19.10 -4.68 7.99
CA ASN A 23 18.06 -5.61 8.45
C ASN A 23 17.85 -6.79 7.51
N GLY A 24 18.28 -6.71 6.26
CA GLY A 24 18.21 -7.81 5.31
C GLY A 24 16.79 -8.24 4.92
N ILE A 25 15.79 -7.39 5.13
CA ILE A 25 14.41 -7.69 4.77
C ILE A 25 14.25 -7.55 3.25
N ASP A 26 13.66 -8.57 2.63
CA ASP A 26 13.51 -8.64 1.19
C ASP A 26 12.31 -7.84 0.69
N TYR A 27 12.41 -6.52 0.77
CA TYR A 27 11.52 -5.62 0.05
C TYR A 27 12.26 -4.33 -0.27
N GLN A 28 11.82 -3.68 -1.32
CA GLN A 28 12.41 -2.43 -1.75
C GLN A 28 11.97 -1.28 -0.83
N LEU A 29 12.91 -0.40 -0.46
CA LEU A 29 12.59 0.79 0.31
C LEU A 29 11.64 1.68 -0.51
N PRO A 30 10.46 2.03 0.04
CA PRO A 30 9.53 2.92 -0.67
C PRO A 30 10.04 4.36 -0.75
N ASN A 31 9.38 5.18 -1.56
CA ASN A 31 9.67 6.61 -1.60
C ASN A 31 9.25 7.28 -0.29
N LEU A 32 10.23 7.60 0.55
CA LEU A 32 9.99 8.14 1.89
C LEU A 32 9.40 9.55 1.88
N GLY A 33 9.59 10.30 0.80
CA GLY A 33 9.05 11.65 0.66
C GLY A 33 7.52 11.71 0.58
N GLY A 34 6.89 10.60 0.22
CA GLY A 34 5.43 10.50 0.11
C GLY A 34 4.71 10.05 1.39
N PHE A 35 5.42 9.87 2.50
CA PHE A 35 4.81 9.41 3.75
C PHE A 35 4.14 10.58 4.49
N PRO A 36 2.84 10.53 4.77
CA PRO A 36 2.17 11.59 5.54
C PRO A 36 2.62 11.67 6.99
N VAL A 37 3.07 10.56 7.56
CA VAL A 37 3.63 10.51 8.91
C VAL A 37 4.94 9.73 8.84
N HIS A 38 6.01 10.35 9.29
CA HIS A 38 7.31 9.67 9.38
C HIS A 38 8.12 10.27 10.52
N LYS A 39 8.42 9.45 11.51
CA LYS A 39 9.17 9.84 12.70
C LYS A 39 10.53 9.13 12.72
N VAL A 40 11.53 9.82 13.15
CA VAL A 40 12.87 9.26 13.36
C VAL A 40 13.29 9.44 14.80
N LEU A 41 14.03 8.46 15.30
CA LEU A 41 14.71 8.53 16.58
C LEU A 41 16.16 8.92 16.34
N GLU A 42 16.58 10.02 16.93
CA GLU A 42 17.95 10.50 16.86
C GLU A 42 18.62 10.35 18.23
N VAL A 43 19.79 9.76 18.23
CA VAL A 43 20.62 9.57 19.43
C VAL A 43 21.99 10.15 19.13
N ASP A 44 22.38 11.17 19.88
CA ASP A 44 23.68 11.84 19.74
C ASP A 44 23.95 12.30 18.29
N GLY A 45 22.92 12.85 17.62
CA GLY A 45 23.03 13.34 16.26
C GLY A 45 22.90 12.28 15.17
N GLU A 46 22.68 11.04 15.52
CA GLU A 46 22.56 9.94 14.55
C GLU A 46 21.17 9.31 14.55
N VAL A 47 20.62 9.05 13.37
CA VAL A 47 19.34 8.34 13.21
C VAL A 47 19.56 6.86 13.57
N ARG A 48 18.82 6.39 14.56
CA ARG A 48 18.90 5.01 15.06
C ARG A 48 17.65 4.18 14.77
N ALA A 49 16.54 4.83 14.51
CA ALA A 49 15.29 4.17 14.15
C ALA A 49 14.38 5.11 13.35
N SER A 50 13.47 4.54 12.63
CA SER A 50 12.50 5.28 11.83
C SER A 50 11.18 4.50 11.78
N TYR A 51 10.07 5.22 11.80
CA TYR A 51 8.73 4.65 11.72
C TYR A 51 7.87 5.51 10.80
N GLY A 52 7.44 4.94 9.70
CA GLY A 52 6.64 5.64 8.69
C GLY A 52 5.28 5.02 8.50
N LEU A 53 4.29 5.88 8.26
CA LEU A 53 2.95 5.50 7.86
C LEU A 53 2.70 6.00 6.45
N GLN A 54 2.43 5.07 5.55
CA GLN A 54 2.27 5.34 4.12
C GLN A 54 0.79 5.30 3.73
N HIS A 55 0.38 6.20 2.83
CA HIS A 55 -0.90 6.05 2.14
C HIS A 55 -0.83 4.84 1.21
N THR A 56 -1.83 3.96 1.32
CA THR A 56 -2.01 2.87 0.36
C THR A 56 -3.44 2.88 -0.15
N LEU A 57 -3.62 2.54 -1.43
CA LEU A 57 -4.94 2.38 -2.04
C LEU A 57 -5.29 0.91 -2.06
N GLU A 58 -6.43 0.56 -1.49
CA GLU A 58 -6.99 -0.78 -1.59
C GLU A 58 -8.11 -0.77 -2.62
N ALA A 59 -8.00 -1.62 -3.62
CA ALA A 59 -9.01 -1.75 -4.66
C ALA A 59 -10.13 -2.68 -4.20
N HIS A 60 -11.36 -2.23 -4.38
CA HIS A 60 -12.57 -2.99 -4.12
C HIS A 60 -13.44 -2.99 -5.37
N LEU A 61 -14.07 -4.12 -5.66
CA LEU A 61 -14.94 -4.29 -6.82
C LEU A 61 -16.33 -4.72 -6.37
N TRP A 62 -17.33 -3.98 -6.83
CA TRP A 62 -18.73 -4.34 -6.63
C TRP A 62 -19.40 -4.44 -7.98
N LEU A 63 -19.93 -5.61 -8.30
CA LEU A 63 -20.68 -5.87 -9.53
C LEU A 63 -22.08 -6.35 -9.15
N ASP A 64 -23.11 -5.74 -9.76
CA ASP A 64 -24.48 -6.21 -9.58
C ASP A 64 -24.61 -7.60 -10.23
N PRO A 65 -24.88 -8.66 -9.46
CA PRO A 65 -24.93 -10.01 -10.02
C PRO A 65 -26.05 -10.24 -11.02
N SER A 66 -27.08 -9.40 -11.04
CA SER A 66 -28.22 -9.52 -11.95
C SER A 66 -28.01 -8.85 -13.30
N SER A 67 -26.97 -8.04 -13.46
CA SER A 67 -26.77 -7.19 -14.65
C SER A 67 -25.96 -7.84 -15.77
N TRP A 68 -25.37 -9.01 -15.54
CA TRP A 68 -24.42 -9.60 -16.47
C TRP A 68 -24.91 -10.94 -17.02
N THR A 69 -25.00 -11.02 -18.35
CA THR A 69 -25.45 -12.22 -19.05
C THR A 69 -24.30 -13.10 -19.55
N ASP A 70 -23.09 -12.54 -19.64
CA ASP A 70 -21.91 -13.30 -20.07
C ASP A 70 -20.64 -12.83 -19.36
N ALA A 71 -19.64 -13.70 -19.32
CA ALA A 71 -18.36 -13.45 -18.65
C ALA A 71 -17.52 -12.40 -19.40
N ALA A 72 -17.60 -12.37 -20.73
CA ALA A 72 -16.81 -11.45 -21.53
C ALA A 72 -17.20 -9.99 -21.30
N GLY A 73 -18.51 -9.69 -21.28
CA GLY A 73 -19.01 -8.34 -21.00
C GLY A 73 -18.68 -7.89 -19.58
N LYS A 74 -18.81 -8.80 -18.62
CA LYS A 74 -18.43 -8.56 -17.23
C LYS A 74 -16.95 -8.17 -17.11
N TRP A 75 -16.06 -8.95 -17.75
CA TRP A 75 -14.63 -8.69 -17.72
C TRP A 75 -14.26 -7.39 -18.44
N ALA A 76 -14.87 -7.10 -19.58
CA ALA A 76 -14.67 -5.84 -20.29
C ALA A 76 -15.01 -4.63 -19.41
N THR A 77 -16.07 -4.71 -18.64
CA THR A 77 -16.46 -3.66 -17.69
C THR A 77 -15.42 -3.49 -16.58
N ILE A 78 -14.92 -4.58 -16.02
CA ILE A 78 -13.86 -4.53 -15.00
C ILE A 78 -12.62 -3.81 -15.54
N LYS A 79 -12.21 -4.12 -16.78
CA LYS A 79 -11.06 -3.46 -17.41
C LYS A 79 -11.23 -1.95 -17.54
N VAL A 80 -12.41 -1.52 -17.95
CA VAL A 80 -12.71 -0.08 -18.12
C VAL A 80 -12.69 0.63 -16.77
N LEU A 81 -13.31 0.06 -15.75
CA LEU A 81 -13.33 0.63 -14.40
C LEU A 81 -11.92 0.70 -13.81
N ASP A 82 -11.13 -0.36 -13.97
CA ASP A 82 -9.75 -0.40 -13.51
C ASP A 82 -8.91 0.72 -14.16
N LYS A 83 -9.01 0.86 -15.48
CA LYS A 83 -8.28 1.90 -16.20
C LYS A 83 -8.66 3.30 -15.73
N GLU A 84 -9.95 3.60 -15.65
CA GLU A 84 -10.44 4.91 -15.23
C GLU A 84 -10.01 5.24 -13.79
N ALA A 85 -10.11 4.27 -12.88
CA ALA A 85 -9.69 4.45 -11.49
C ALA A 85 -8.17 4.67 -11.38
N ASN A 86 -7.39 3.90 -12.13
CA ASN A 86 -5.93 4.02 -12.11
C ASN A 86 -5.45 5.36 -12.68
N ASP A 87 -6.07 5.83 -13.76
CA ASP A 87 -5.74 7.12 -14.35
C ASP A 87 -6.03 8.26 -13.36
N THR A 88 -7.17 8.20 -12.67
CA THR A 88 -7.52 9.17 -11.63
C THR A 88 -6.55 9.11 -10.46
N ALA A 89 -6.21 7.91 -9.97
CA ALA A 89 -5.28 7.72 -8.87
C ALA A 89 -3.89 8.27 -9.21
N ALA A 90 -3.40 8.01 -10.42
CA ALA A 90 -2.11 8.52 -10.89
C ALA A 90 -2.09 10.06 -10.90
N ASN A 91 -3.18 10.69 -11.34
CA ASN A 91 -3.31 12.15 -11.33
C ASN A 91 -3.32 12.73 -9.91
N LEU A 92 -3.73 11.93 -8.93
CA LEU A 92 -3.68 12.29 -7.50
C LEU A 92 -2.31 12.02 -6.86
N GLY A 93 -1.36 11.48 -7.61
CA GLY A 93 -0.01 11.22 -7.13
C GLY A 93 0.21 9.85 -6.50
N PHE A 94 -0.74 8.93 -6.60
CA PHE A 94 -0.57 7.56 -6.11
C PHE A 94 0.18 6.72 -7.14
N GLU A 95 1.08 5.85 -6.67
CA GLU A 95 1.94 5.05 -7.53
C GLU A 95 1.50 3.58 -7.61
N SER A 96 0.71 3.11 -6.66
CA SER A 96 0.33 1.71 -6.59
C SER A 96 -1.00 1.51 -5.87
N THR A 97 -1.58 0.34 -6.09
CA THR A 97 -2.76 -0.14 -5.39
C THR A 97 -2.59 -1.62 -5.07
N PHE A 98 -3.32 -2.10 -4.10
CA PHE A 98 -3.37 -3.52 -3.78
C PHE A 98 -4.81 -3.98 -3.64
N CYS A 99 -5.04 -5.27 -3.75
CA CYS A 99 -6.33 -5.87 -3.45
C CYS A 99 -6.15 -7.19 -2.73
N CYS A 100 -7.16 -7.57 -1.96
CA CYS A 100 -7.21 -8.84 -1.29
C CYS A 100 -8.25 -9.73 -1.97
N VAL A 101 -7.87 -10.96 -2.27
CA VAL A 101 -8.76 -11.95 -2.89
C VAL A 101 -9.14 -12.97 -1.83
N PRO A 102 -10.43 -13.05 -1.44
CA PRO A 102 -10.87 -13.99 -0.42
C PRO A 102 -10.71 -15.44 -0.87
N PRO A 103 -10.63 -16.39 0.08
CA PRO A 103 -10.73 -17.81 -0.25
C PRO A 103 -12.01 -18.10 -1.04
N GLY A 104 -11.92 -18.96 -2.05
CA GLY A 104 -13.03 -19.27 -2.94
C GLY A 104 -13.08 -18.42 -4.21
N TYR A 105 -12.23 -17.41 -4.31
CA TYR A 105 -12.16 -16.53 -5.50
C TYR A 105 -10.83 -16.66 -6.25
N GLU A 106 -10.17 -17.81 -6.15
CA GLU A 106 -8.85 -18.04 -6.75
C GLU A 106 -8.87 -17.86 -8.28
N ARG A 107 -9.99 -18.20 -8.92
CA ARG A 107 -10.16 -18.01 -10.36
C ARG A 107 -10.10 -16.53 -10.75
N PHE A 108 -10.74 -15.68 -9.97
CA PHE A 108 -10.64 -14.22 -10.15
C PHE A 108 -9.22 -13.75 -9.88
N GLY A 109 -8.59 -14.24 -8.81
CA GLY A 109 -7.22 -13.89 -8.50
C GLY A 109 -6.23 -14.19 -9.63
N ARG A 110 -6.40 -15.33 -10.31
CA ARG A 110 -5.55 -15.67 -11.46
C ARG A 110 -5.70 -14.71 -12.64
N ARG A 111 -6.85 -14.05 -12.78
CA ARG A 111 -7.10 -13.08 -13.86
C ARG A 111 -6.58 -11.69 -13.53
N LEU A 112 -6.23 -11.40 -12.31
CA LEU A 112 -5.72 -10.07 -11.91
C LEU A 112 -4.42 -9.72 -12.63
N LYS A 113 -3.62 -10.70 -13.06
CA LYS A 113 -2.43 -10.45 -13.88
C LYS A 113 -2.77 -9.72 -15.18
N ASP A 114 -3.98 -9.95 -15.73
CA ASP A 114 -4.42 -9.27 -16.95
C ASP A 114 -4.73 -7.79 -16.72
N LEU A 115 -4.83 -7.38 -15.44
CA LEU A 115 -4.93 -5.98 -15.00
C LEU A 115 -3.60 -5.47 -14.43
N SER A 116 -2.50 -6.16 -14.72
CA SER A 116 -1.16 -5.83 -14.26
C SER A 116 -0.91 -5.98 -12.75
N PHE A 117 -1.79 -6.68 -12.04
CA PHE A 117 -1.51 -7.05 -10.65
C PHE A 117 -0.51 -8.19 -10.57
N THR A 118 0.34 -8.12 -9.57
CA THR A 118 1.31 -9.17 -9.24
C THR A 118 1.01 -9.69 -7.85
N LYS A 119 0.95 -11.00 -7.67
CA LYS A 119 0.80 -11.59 -6.35
C LYS A 119 2.09 -11.42 -5.56
N ILE A 120 2.02 -10.75 -4.41
CA ILE A 120 3.17 -10.47 -3.56
C ILE A 120 2.97 -11.04 -2.16
N ARG A 121 4.07 -11.39 -1.52
CA ARG A 121 4.12 -11.75 -0.09
C ARG A 121 3.05 -12.76 0.33
N PRO A 122 2.89 -13.91 -0.37
CA PRO A 122 1.80 -14.84 -0.09
C PRO A 122 1.89 -15.45 1.31
N ASP A 123 3.10 -15.48 1.91
CA ASP A 123 3.34 -16.08 3.22
C ASP A 123 3.43 -15.04 4.35
N TRP A 124 3.15 -13.77 4.06
CA TRP A 124 3.20 -12.70 5.06
C TRP A 124 1.84 -12.54 5.73
N ALA A 125 1.85 -12.41 7.06
CA ALA A 125 0.65 -12.09 7.82
C ALA A 125 0.33 -10.60 7.72
N VAL A 126 -0.97 -10.26 7.72
CA VAL A 126 -1.45 -8.88 7.70
C VAL A 126 -2.09 -8.56 9.04
N TYR A 127 -1.68 -7.45 9.65
CA TYR A 127 -2.20 -6.98 10.92
C TYR A 127 -2.87 -5.64 10.73
N THR A 128 -3.96 -5.41 11.45
CA THR A 128 -4.67 -4.14 11.42
C THR A 128 -4.95 -3.65 12.84
N LYS A 129 -5.00 -2.34 13.00
CA LYS A 129 -5.46 -1.73 14.25
C LYS A 129 -6.20 -0.44 13.94
N ARG A 130 -7.09 -0.06 14.83
CA ARG A 130 -7.74 1.25 14.79
C ARG A 130 -6.84 2.28 15.47
N ILE A 131 -6.70 3.45 14.84
CA ILE A 131 -6.01 4.61 15.40
C ILE A 131 -7.01 5.76 15.50
N GLY A 132 -7.12 6.36 16.66
CA GLY A 132 -8.06 7.44 16.90
C GLY A 132 -9.49 6.99 17.18
N ALA A 133 -10.34 7.97 17.58
CA ALA A 133 -11.74 7.75 17.87
C ALA A 133 -12.56 7.71 16.59
N ARG A 134 -13.47 6.74 16.48
CA ARG A 134 -14.41 6.63 15.39
C ARG A 134 -15.83 6.89 15.87
N ASN A 135 -16.58 7.72 15.13
CA ASN A 135 -17.98 7.95 15.43
C ASN A 135 -18.78 6.68 15.14
N GLU A 136 -19.54 6.19 16.15
CA GLU A 136 -20.32 4.95 16.04
C GLU A 136 -21.45 5.01 15.02
N ASN A 137 -21.82 6.23 14.57
CA ASN A 137 -22.88 6.45 13.58
C ASN A 137 -22.41 6.43 12.11
N GLN A 138 -21.18 6.00 11.88
CA GLN A 138 -20.63 5.88 10.53
C GLN A 138 -20.61 4.44 10.05
#